data_fbc15b4c5da1bda88908eacbd5f09023
#
_entry.id   fbc15b4c5da1bda88908eacbd5f09023
#
_cell.length_a   1.000
_cell.length_b   1.000
_cell.length_c   1.000
_cell.angle_alpha   90.00
_cell.angle_beta   90.00
_cell.angle_gamma   90.00
#
_symmetry.space_group_name_H-M   'P 1'
#
loop_
_entity.id
_entity.type
_entity.pdbx_description
1 polymer ?
#
loop_
_entity_poly.entity_id
_entity_poly.type
_entity_poly.pdbx_seq_one_letter_code
_entity_poly.pdbx_strand_id
1 'polypeptide(L)'
;MEITAAAAQATTYTTGKTLAEQINDYLAVSKTSIATLASEIPGYSRPTISRYLSGKYEGDISTIEKLLADWLAQRTGEAVELPEPGRKTGRKPVFYESRDALKVLGVCQSCQEYIGLGIVVARSGYGKTYSLRQYAKLPRVAYIECDDTMSSRDLVEAIEKSLGIPSGYGTIWRRVNGIRDFFNTNKGYLLIIDEADKLVSKYTQKKMEILRAIFDQSDVGLVIAGEPKLEAQIKTYLARMANRVDFYVSLKGLDPSEVEGYLEGF
;
A
#
# COMPACT_ATOMS: atom_id res chain seq x y z
N MET A 1 36.84 23.63 -48.64
CA MET A 1 35.66 22.76 -48.64
C MET A 1 35.25 22.54 -47.20
N GLU A 2 34.34 23.36 -46.74
CA GLU A 2 33.85 23.39 -45.38
C GLU A 2 32.80 22.26 -45.19
N ILE A 3 33.02 21.40 -44.21
CA ILE A 3 32.02 20.45 -43.74
C ILE A 3 31.40 21.05 -42.48
N THR A 4 30.18 21.57 -42.64
CA THR A 4 29.39 22.18 -41.58
C THR A 4 28.98 21.10 -40.59
N ALA A 5 29.57 21.16 -39.40
CA ALA A 5 29.10 20.38 -38.25
C ALA A 5 27.81 21.00 -37.73
N ALA A 6 26.69 20.34 -37.94
CA ALA A 6 25.45 20.67 -37.27
C ALA A 6 25.59 20.32 -35.79
N ALA A 7 25.63 21.36 -34.96
CA ALA A 7 25.63 21.24 -33.52
C ALA A 7 24.32 20.54 -33.03
N ALA A 8 24.47 19.34 -32.51
CA ALA A 8 23.42 18.68 -31.77
C ALA A 8 23.17 19.47 -30.48
N GLN A 9 22.05 20.14 -30.41
CA GLN A 9 21.54 20.70 -29.13
C GLN A 9 21.24 19.53 -28.19
N ALA A 10 22.07 19.39 -27.16
CA ALA A 10 21.83 18.48 -26.07
C ALA A 10 20.56 18.92 -25.31
N THR A 11 19.46 18.25 -25.59
CA THR A 11 18.22 18.41 -24.81
C THR A 11 18.36 17.55 -23.55
N THR A 12 18.57 18.18 -22.41
CA THR A 12 18.63 17.55 -21.09
C THR A 12 17.28 16.87 -20.81
N TYR A 13 17.23 15.54 -20.83
CA TYR A 13 16.04 14.78 -20.47
C TYR A 13 15.88 14.76 -18.96
N THR A 14 14.82 15.39 -18.50
CA THR A 14 14.55 15.65 -17.08
C THR A 14 14.15 14.35 -16.34
N THR A 15 14.83 14.06 -15.25
CA THR A 15 14.51 13.02 -14.26
C THR A 15 13.04 13.08 -13.85
N GLY A 16 12.22 12.09 -14.27
CA GLY A 16 10.81 11.99 -13.88
C GLY A 16 9.82 11.59 -14.97
N LYS A 17 10.23 11.51 -16.24
CA LYS A 17 9.36 11.08 -17.34
C LYS A 17 9.38 9.56 -17.53
N THR A 18 8.23 8.98 -17.88
CA THR A 18 8.13 7.55 -18.25
C THR A 18 8.90 7.28 -19.55
N LEU A 19 9.33 6.02 -19.77
CA LEU A 19 9.99 5.63 -21.01
C LEU A 19 9.15 5.96 -22.26
N ALA A 20 7.83 5.77 -22.19
CA ALA A 20 6.91 6.12 -23.27
C ALA A 20 6.90 7.63 -23.57
N GLU A 21 6.95 8.49 -22.55
CA GLU A 21 7.05 9.94 -22.72
C GLU A 21 8.40 10.35 -23.31
N GLN A 22 9.50 9.76 -22.84
CA GLN A 22 10.83 10.03 -23.37
C GLN A 22 10.94 9.66 -24.85
N ILE A 23 10.38 8.52 -25.24
CA ILE A 23 10.33 8.09 -26.65
C ILE A 23 9.45 9.04 -27.47
N ASN A 24 8.29 9.43 -26.99
CA ASN A 24 7.40 10.36 -27.70
C ASN A 24 8.09 11.72 -27.91
N ASP A 25 8.81 12.23 -26.91
CA ASP A 25 9.58 13.48 -27.01
C ASP A 25 10.71 13.31 -28.04
N TYR A 26 11.45 12.20 -28.00
CA TYR A 26 12.50 11.93 -28.98
C TYR A 26 11.93 11.85 -30.41
N LEU A 27 10.82 11.14 -30.63
CA LEU A 27 10.17 11.03 -31.93
C LEU A 27 9.70 12.40 -32.44
N ALA A 28 9.21 13.27 -31.58
CA ALA A 28 8.79 14.63 -31.94
C ALA A 28 9.97 15.50 -32.34
N VAL A 29 11.09 15.45 -31.61
CA VAL A 29 12.30 16.24 -31.90
C VAL A 29 13.03 15.73 -33.14
N SER A 30 13.22 14.42 -33.27
CA SER A 30 13.93 13.78 -34.37
C SER A 30 13.10 13.67 -35.65
N LYS A 31 11.81 14.02 -35.61
CA LYS A 31 10.83 13.81 -36.70
C LYS A 31 10.79 12.35 -37.18
N THR A 32 11.12 11.40 -36.32
CA THR A 32 11.06 9.97 -36.62
C THR A 32 9.66 9.46 -36.45
N SER A 33 9.19 8.63 -37.38
CA SER A 33 7.84 8.06 -37.29
C SER A 33 7.80 6.81 -36.42
N ILE A 34 6.64 6.51 -35.82
CA ILE A 34 6.40 5.23 -35.10
C ILE A 34 6.60 4.02 -36.04
N ALA A 35 6.40 4.18 -37.35
CA ALA A 35 6.64 3.12 -38.32
C ALA A 35 8.13 2.81 -38.46
N THR A 36 8.97 3.84 -38.48
CA THR A 36 10.45 3.71 -38.50
C THR A 36 10.94 3.06 -37.20
N LEU A 37 10.46 3.52 -36.05
CA LEU A 37 10.76 2.90 -34.75
C LEU A 37 10.40 1.41 -34.76
N ALA A 38 9.19 1.06 -35.25
CA ALA A 38 8.74 -0.33 -35.30
C ALA A 38 9.57 -1.22 -36.25
N SER A 39 10.14 -0.67 -37.30
CA SER A 39 11.03 -1.44 -38.21
C SER A 39 12.37 -1.78 -37.58
N GLU A 40 12.76 -1.09 -36.53
CA GLU A 40 14.05 -1.26 -35.86
C GLU A 40 13.95 -2.08 -34.55
N ILE A 41 12.72 -2.29 -34.04
CA ILE A 41 12.48 -3.12 -32.85
C ILE A 41 12.07 -4.54 -33.29
N PRO A 42 12.92 -5.55 -33.11
CA PRO A 42 12.61 -6.91 -33.54
C PRO A 42 11.43 -7.50 -32.74
N GLY A 43 10.51 -8.16 -33.42
CA GLY A 43 9.40 -8.89 -32.80
C GLY A 43 8.16 -8.03 -32.48
N TYR A 44 8.18 -6.72 -32.72
CA TYR A 44 7.04 -5.85 -32.43
C TYR A 44 6.54 -5.08 -33.66
N SER A 45 5.21 -5.11 -33.85
CA SER A 45 4.57 -4.40 -34.96
C SER A 45 4.29 -2.93 -34.61
N ARG A 46 4.12 -2.08 -35.64
CA ARG A 46 3.73 -0.67 -35.45
C ARG A 46 2.48 -0.49 -34.56
N PRO A 47 1.37 -1.26 -34.72
CA PRO A 47 0.21 -1.17 -33.81
C PRO A 47 0.57 -1.49 -32.37
N THR A 48 1.45 -2.46 -32.13
CA THR A 48 1.89 -2.86 -30.79
C THR A 48 2.65 -1.73 -30.10
N ILE A 49 3.63 -1.15 -30.79
CA ILE A 49 4.41 -0.02 -30.26
C ILE A 49 3.53 1.21 -30.03
N SER A 50 2.61 1.50 -30.94
CA SER A 50 1.65 2.60 -30.77
C SER A 50 0.75 2.41 -29.54
N ARG A 51 0.29 1.17 -29.25
CA ARG A 51 -0.45 0.86 -28.03
C ARG A 51 0.39 1.03 -26.76
N TYR A 52 1.66 0.64 -26.80
CA TYR A 52 2.59 0.85 -25.68
C TYR A 52 2.78 2.34 -25.39
N LEU A 53 3.09 3.14 -26.40
CA LEU A 53 3.30 4.59 -26.28
C LEU A 53 2.04 5.35 -25.82
N SER A 54 0.84 4.79 -26.06
CA SER A 54 -0.43 5.34 -25.61
C SER A 54 -0.93 4.76 -24.28
N GLY A 55 -0.15 3.90 -23.62
CA GLY A 55 -0.51 3.27 -22.34
C GLY A 55 -1.60 2.19 -22.42
N LYS A 56 -1.91 1.69 -23.62
CA LYS A 56 -2.97 0.70 -23.88
C LYS A 56 -2.44 -0.70 -24.22
N TYR A 57 -1.18 -0.96 -23.96
CA TYR A 57 -0.57 -2.27 -24.20
C TYR A 57 -0.76 -3.20 -23.01
N GLU A 58 -1.29 -4.40 -23.26
CA GLU A 58 -1.62 -5.41 -22.24
C GLU A 58 -0.71 -6.66 -22.31
N GLY A 59 0.34 -6.64 -23.13
CA GLY A 59 1.27 -7.76 -23.29
C GLY A 59 2.45 -7.72 -22.33
N ASP A 60 3.53 -8.44 -22.67
CA ASP A 60 4.77 -8.45 -21.88
C ASP A 60 5.47 -7.09 -21.96
N ILE A 61 5.24 -6.28 -20.92
CA ILE A 61 5.77 -4.92 -20.78
C ILE A 61 7.29 -4.98 -20.56
N SER A 62 7.80 -5.96 -19.81
CA SER A 62 9.21 -6.00 -19.43
C SER A 62 10.15 -6.20 -20.64
N THR A 63 9.72 -7.01 -21.60
CA THR A 63 10.51 -7.28 -22.80
C THR A 63 10.47 -6.12 -23.78
N ILE A 64 9.31 -5.50 -24.00
CA ILE A 64 9.19 -4.35 -24.90
C ILE A 64 9.93 -3.11 -24.35
N GLU A 65 9.88 -2.89 -23.03
CA GLU A 65 10.59 -1.78 -22.37
C GLU A 65 12.09 -1.89 -22.49
N LYS A 66 12.67 -3.07 -22.34
CA LYS A 66 14.11 -3.29 -22.54
C LYS A 66 14.54 -2.90 -23.94
N LEU A 67 13.83 -3.41 -24.95
CA LEU A 67 14.18 -3.14 -26.35
C LEU A 67 14.03 -1.66 -26.72
N LEU A 68 12.99 -1.01 -26.18
CA LEU A 68 12.76 0.42 -26.43
C LEU A 68 13.74 1.31 -25.69
N ALA A 69 14.18 0.93 -24.49
CA ALA A 69 15.21 1.64 -23.74
C ALA A 69 16.58 1.51 -24.39
N ASP A 70 16.95 0.30 -24.83
CA ASP A 70 18.19 0.06 -25.57
C ASP A 70 18.21 0.87 -26.88
N TRP A 71 17.07 0.89 -27.57
CA TRP A 71 16.91 1.68 -28.81
C TRP A 71 17.08 3.19 -28.56
N LEU A 72 16.50 3.71 -27.48
CA LEU A 72 16.60 5.13 -27.13
C LEU A 72 18.01 5.47 -26.66
N ALA A 73 18.64 4.64 -25.83
CA ALA A 73 20.01 4.82 -25.35
C ALA A 73 21.02 4.87 -26.46
N GLN A 74 20.91 4.00 -27.50
CA GLN A 74 21.79 4.01 -28.68
C GLN A 74 21.71 5.32 -29.48
N ARG A 75 20.61 6.05 -29.39
CA ARG A 75 20.38 7.29 -30.14
C ARG A 75 20.65 8.56 -29.37
N THR A 76 20.43 8.52 -28.06
CA THR A 76 20.66 9.68 -27.18
C THR A 76 22.06 9.68 -26.58
N GLY A 77 22.72 8.52 -26.55
CA GLY A 77 24.03 8.35 -25.87
C GLY A 77 23.91 8.33 -24.34
N GLU A 78 22.70 8.40 -23.81
CA GLU A 78 22.41 8.36 -22.36
C GLU A 78 21.78 7.01 -21.98
N ALA A 79 22.22 6.43 -20.85
CA ALA A 79 21.61 5.23 -20.33
C ALA A 79 20.21 5.54 -19.83
N VAL A 80 19.20 4.84 -20.36
CA VAL A 80 17.83 4.97 -19.90
C VAL A 80 17.63 4.01 -18.74
N GLU A 81 17.40 4.53 -17.54
CA GLU A 81 17.01 3.71 -16.39
C GLU A 81 15.63 3.10 -16.63
N LEU A 82 15.60 1.78 -16.80
CA LEU A 82 14.34 1.04 -16.84
C LEU A 82 13.75 0.97 -15.44
N PRO A 83 12.43 1.17 -15.29
CA PRO A 83 11.76 0.86 -14.04
C PRO A 83 11.90 -0.63 -13.74
N GLU A 84 12.22 -0.99 -12.50
CA GLU A 84 12.31 -2.39 -12.09
C GLU A 84 11.03 -3.17 -12.45
N PRO A 85 11.14 -4.43 -12.93
CA PRO A 85 9.99 -5.22 -13.34
C PRO A 85 9.00 -5.37 -12.16
N GLY A 86 7.78 -4.90 -12.35
CA GLY A 86 6.72 -4.93 -11.34
C GLY A 86 6.39 -3.57 -10.70
N ARG A 87 7.14 -2.52 -10.99
CA ARG A 87 6.77 -1.18 -10.56
C ARG A 87 5.73 -0.61 -11.52
N LYS A 88 4.48 -0.57 -11.09
CA LYS A 88 3.46 0.27 -11.75
C LYS A 88 4.01 1.70 -11.76
N THR A 89 4.30 2.24 -12.96
CA THR A 89 4.77 3.61 -13.18
C THR A 89 3.64 4.61 -12.96
N GLY A 90 3.16 4.70 -11.72
CA GLY A 90 2.46 5.85 -11.23
C GLY A 90 3.39 6.57 -10.26
N ARG A 91 3.45 7.88 -10.24
CA ARG A 91 4.00 8.61 -9.11
C ARG A 91 3.48 7.88 -7.87
N LYS A 92 4.38 7.41 -6.99
CA LYS A 92 3.91 6.90 -5.70
C LYS A 92 3.07 8.02 -5.12
N PRO A 93 1.78 7.80 -4.85
CA PRO A 93 0.98 8.85 -4.25
C PRO A 93 1.72 9.28 -2.98
N VAL A 94 2.13 10.52 -2.92
CA VAL A 94 2.68 11.11 -1.71
C VAL A 94 1.58 11.00 -0.66
N PHE A 95 1.92 10.51 0.54
CA PHE A 95 0.94 10.40 1.60
C PHE A 95 0.39 11.79 1.92
N TYR A 96 -0.89 12.00 1.68
CA TYR A 96 -1.56 13.24 2.01
C TYR A 96 -2.02 13.21 3.47
N GLU A 97 -1.47 14.11 4.28
CA GLU A 97 -1.77 14.23 5.70
C GLU A 97 -3.07 15.01 5.94
N SER A 98 -4.20 14.41 5.52
CA SER A 98 -5.50 14.97 5.83
C SER A 98 -5.75 14.96 7.35
N ARG A 99 -6.70 15.77 7.81
CA ARG A 99 -7.12 15.78 9.22
C ARG A 99 -7.52 14.40 9.73
N ASP A 100 -8.20 13.63 8.90
CA ASP A 100 -8.61 12.27 9.25
C ASP A 100 -7.42 11.31 9.26
N ALA A 101 -6.47 11.43 8.32
CA ALA A 101 -5.23 10.67 8.34
C ALA A 101 -4.42 10.92 9.63
N LEU A 102 -4.25 12.19 10.01
CA LEU A 102 -3.55 12.57 11.24
C LEU A 102 -4.22 12.00 12.50
N LYS A 103 -5.57 11.96 12.56
CA LYS A 103 -6.28 11.31 13.66
C LYS A 103 -6.01 9.81 13.74
N VAL A 104 -5.98 9.11 12.59
CA VAL A 104 -5.65 7.67 12.54
C VAL A 104 -4.23 7.44 13.05
N LEU A 105 -3.26 8.23 12.54
CA LEU A 105 -1.87 8.13 12.99
C LEU A 105 -1.75 8.41 14.49
N GLY A 106 -2.46 9.42 15.02
CA GLY A 106 -2.49 9.75 16.43
C GLY A 106 -3.05 8.63 17.30
N VAL A 107 -4.15 7.99 16.88
CA VAL A 107 -4.70 6.81 17.58
C VAL A 107 -3.69 5.66 17.59
N CYS A 108 -3.06 5.36 16.45
CA CYS A 108 -2.05 4.30 16.37
C CYS A 108 -0.86 4.60 17.30
N GLN A 109 -0.36 5.83 17.29
CA GLN A 109 0.74 6.25 18.15
C GLN A 109 0.37 6.13 19.64
N SER A 110 -0.79 6.64 20.03
CA SER A 110 -1.25 6.56 21.42
C SER A 110 -1.43 5.11 21.88
N CYS A 111 -2.02 4.25 21.04
CA CYS A 111 -2.17 2.83 21.37
C CYS A 111 -0.81 2.13 21.51
N GLN A 112 0.17 2.47 20.68
CA GLN A 112 1.51 1.88 20.76
C GLN A 112 2.27 2.34 22.00
N GLU A 113 2.16 3.62 22.34
CA GLU A 113 2.86 4.24 23.47
C GLU A 113 2.27 3.82 24.82
N TYR A 114 0.94 3.81 24.94
CA TYR A 114 0.23 3.55 26.21
C TYR A 114 -0.31 2.12 26.32
N ILE A 115 0.00 1.23 25.38
CA ILE A 115 -0.52 -0.14 25.36
C ILE A 115 -2.05 -0.14 25.41
N GLY A 116 -2.66 0.79 24.69
CA GLY A 116 -4.11 1.02 24.71
C GLY A 116 -4.85 0.28 23.59
N LEU A 117 -6.19 0.27 23.72
CA LEU A 117 -7.12 -0.23 22.70
C LEU A 117 -7.73 0.95 21.94
N GLY A 118 -7.48 0.99 20.63
CA GLY A 118 -8.03 1.99 19.72
C GLY A 118 -9.07 1.42 18.76
N ILE A 119 -10.10 2.19 18.45
CA ILE A 119 -11.08 1.88 17.40
C ILE A 119 -11.07 2.97 16.36
N VAL A 120 -10.92 2.57 15.10
CA VAL A 120 -10.99 3.44 13.92
C VAL A 120 -12.15 3.01 13.05
N VAL A 121 -13.14 3.89 12.90
CA VAL A 121 -14.33 3.61 12.10
C VAL A 121 -14.41 4.56 10.92
N ALA A 122 -14.59 4.02 9.72
CA ALA A 122 -14.73 4.82 8.52
C ALA A 122 -15.59 4.12 7.45
N ARG A 123 -16.33 4.88 6.67
CA ARG A 123 -16.91 4.38 5.42
C ARG A 123 -15.81 4.00 4.43
N SER A 124 -16.15 3.11 3.49
CA SER A 124 -15.25 2.79 2.38
C SER A 124 -14.83 4.06 1.63
N GLY A 125 -13.57 4.13 1.20
CA GLY A 125 -13.02 5.28 0.49
C GLY A 125 -12.53 6.46 1.34
N TYR A 126 -12.73 6.46 2.67
CA TYR A 126 -12.34 7.58 3.56
C TYR A 126 -10.87 7.54 3.99
N GLY A 127 -10.02 6.74 3.34
CA GLY A 127 -8.58 6.73 3.57
C GLY A 127 -8.11 5.93 4.81
N LYS A 128 -9.00 5.21 5.51
CA LYS A 128 -8.69 4.38 6.69
C LYS A 128 -7.49 3.46 6.46
N THR A 129 -7.64 2.51 5.55
CA THR A 129 -6.61 1.52 5.20
C THR A 129 -5.30 2.17 4.74
N TYR A 130 -5.38 3.25 3.97
CA TYR A 130 -4.20 3.98 3.50
C TYR A 130 -3.40 4.57 4.65
N SER A 131 -4.08 5.21 5.62
CA SER A 131 -3.45 5.78 6.81
C SER A 131 -2.87 4.70 7.74
N LEU A 132 -3.60 3.59 7.95
CA LEU A 132 -3.13 2.47 8.75
C LEU A 132 -1.88 1.81 8.13
N ARG A 133 -1.88 1.59 6.81
CA ARG A 133 -0.71 1.06 6.10
C ARG A 133 0.48 2.01 6.12
N GLN A 134 0.24 3.32 6.18
CA GLN A 134 1.32 4.29 6.36
C GLN A 134 1.98 4.13 7.74
N TYR A 135 1.18 4.02 8.81
CA TYR A 135 1.69 3.77 10.15
C TYR A 135 2.40 2.41 10.26
N ALA A 136 1.89 1.41 9.57
CA ALA A 136 2.45 0.05 9.55
C ALA A 136 3.87 -0.05 8.94
N LYS A 137 4.40 1.02 8.35
CA LYS A 137 5.81 1.09 7.91
C LYS A 137 6.78 1.36 9.06
N LEU A 138 6.27 1.78 10.21
CA LEU A 138 7.07 2.02 11.40
C LEU A 138 7.52 0.70 12.04
N PRO A 139 8.65 0.70 12.77
CA PRO A 139 9.12 -0.50 13.45
C PRO A 139 8.15 -0.93 14.54
N ARG A 140 8.11 -2.23 14.80
CA ARG A 140 7.25 -2.85 15.83
C ARG A 140 5.75 -2.65 15.61
N VAL A 141 5.33 -2.57 14.36
CA VAL A 141 3.92 -2.53 13.97
C VAL A 141 3.59 -3.77 13.16
N ALA A 142 2.67 -4.57 13.68
CA ALA A 142 2.08 -5.72 12.98
C ALA A 142 0.74 -5.29 12.38
N TYR A 143 0.57 -5.47 11.07
CA TYR A 143 -0.65 -5.10 10.35
C TYR A 143 -1.28 -6.31 9.68
N ILE A 144 -2.55 -6.51 9.95
CA ILE A 144 -3.38 -7.58 9.36
C ILE A 144 -4.62 -6.95 8.72
N GLU A 145 -4.87 -7.28 7.48
CA GLU A 145 -6.13 -6.99 6.79
C GLU A 145 -6.99 -8.23 6.80
N CYS A 146 -8.20 -8.12 7.35
CA CYS A 146 -9.09 -9.25 7.53
C CYS A 146 -9.94 -9.51 6.30
N ASP A 147 -10.34 -10.76 6.14
CA ASP A 147 -11.19 -11.27 5.08
C ASP A 147 -12.37 -12.07 5.67
N ASP A 148 -13.51 -12.07 4.99
CA ASP A 148 -14.72 -12.81 5.42
C ASP A 148 -14.48 -14.32 5.43
N THR A 149 -13.57 -14.85 4.62
CA THR A 149 -13.23 -16.27 4.51
C THR A 149 -12.29 -16.73 5.62
N MET A 150 -11.65 -15.80 6.33
CA MET A 150 -10.64 -16.07 7.35
C MET A 150 -11.24 -16.84 8.54
N SER A 151 -10.70 -18.02 8.81
CA SER A 151 -11.01 -18.78 10.02
C SER A 151 -10.25 -18.25 11.25
N SER A 152 -10.57 -18.75 12.46
CA SER A 152 -9.79 -18.43 13.66
C SER A 152 -8.33 -18.88 13.57
N ARG A 153 -8.05 -19.94 12.81
CA ARG A 153 -6.70 -20.45 12.58
C ARG A 153 -5.93 -19.52 11.64
N ASP A 154 -6.58 -19.06 10.59
CA ASP A 154 -5.98 -18.16 9.59
C ASP A 154 -5.66 -16.80 10.21
N LEU A 155 -6.53 -16.28 11.10
CA LEU A 155 -6.25 -15.05 11.85
C LEU A 155 -4.99 -15.18 12.71
N VAL A 156 -4.87 -16.27 13.47
CA VAL A 156 -3.68 -16.52 14.31
C VAL A 156 -2.42 -16.65 13.44
N GLU A 157 -2.53 -17.35 12.30
CA GLU A 157 -1.43 -17.50 11.35
C GLU A 157 -1.00 -16.17 10.71
N ALA A 158 -1.97 -15.33 10.35
CA ALA A 158 -1.69 -13.98 9.84
C ALA A 158 -0.94 -13.12 10.87
N ILE A 159 -1.32 -13.22 12.16
CA ILE A 159 -0.62 -12.52 13.25
C ILE A 159 0.81 -13.05 13.39
N GLU A 160 1.00 -14.37 13.46
CA GLU A 160 2.35 -14.97 13.55
C GLU A 160 3.24 -14.53 12.38
N LYS A 161 2.70 -14.59 11.16
CA LYS A 161 3.41 -14.17 9.95
C LYS A 161 3.81 -12.70 9.99
N SER A 162 2.92 -11.82 10.45
CA SER A 162 3.21 -10.38 10.55
C SER A 162 4.28 -10.05 11.60
N LEU A 163 4.43 -10.92 12.61
CA LEU A 163 5.45 -10.81 13.67
C LEU A 163 6.77 -11.50 13.29
N GLY A 164 6.83 -12.20 12.17
CA GLY A 164 8.00 -13.02 11.79
C GLY A 164 8.18 -14.26 12.67
N ILE A 165 7.14 -14.69 13.38
CA ILE A 165 7.15 -15.90 14.18
C ILE A 165 6.92 -17.10 13.23
N PRO A 166 7.73 -18.18 13.31
CA PRO A 166 7.44 -19.38 12.55
C PRO A 166 6.04 -19.91 12.84
N SER A 167 5.27 -20.27 11.81
CA SER A 167 3.91 -20.80 11.98
C SER A 167 3.93 -21.98 12.96
N GLY A 168 3.26 -21.80 14.10
CA GLY A 168 3.27 -22.77 15.17
C GLY A 168 2.47 -24.04 14.83
N TYR A 169 2.99 -25.20 15.23
CA TYR A 169 2.24 -26.44 15.23
C TYR A 169 1.37 -26.54 16.49
N GLY A 170 0.16 -27.09 16.36
CA GLY A 170 -0.70 -27.39 17.48
C GLY A 170 -2.03 -26.64 17.49
N THR A 171 -2.61 -26.54 18.68
CA THR A 171 -3.92 -25.92 18.90
C THR A 171 -3.85 -24.40 18.79
N ILE A 172 -4.97 -23.76 18.45
CA ILE A 172 -5.11 -22.29 18.43
C ILE A 172 -4.68 -21.72 19.78
N TRP A 173 -5.06 -22.33 20.89
CA TRP A 173 -4.69 -21.90 22.23
C TRP A 173 -3.16 -21.81 22.43
N ARG A 174 -2.43 -22.84 22.00
CA ARG A 174 -0.96 -22.85 22.10
C ARG A 174 -0.32 -21.76 21.26
N ARG A 175 -0.82 -21.56 20.05
CA ARG A 175 -0.33 -20.51 19.13
C ARG A 175 -0.61 -19.11 19.68
N VAL A 176 -1.81 -18.87 20.22
CA VAL A 176 -2.16 -17.61 20.89
C VAL A 176 -1.25 -17.33 22.08
N ASN A 177 -0.90 -18.34 22.89
CA ASN A 177 0.07 -18.17 23.97
C ASN A 177 1.47 -17.80 23.44
N GLY A 178 1.92 -18.42 22.36
CA GLY A 178 3.19 -18.04 21.72
C GLY A 178 3.21 -16.56 21.25
N ILE A 179 2.09 -16.05 20.71
CA ILE A 179 1.94 -14.64 20.35
C ILE A 179 2.01 -13.73 21.59
N ARG A 180 1.36 -14.11 22.68
CA ARG A 180 1.41 -13.37 23.96
C ARG A 180 2.82 -13.31 24.52
N ASP A 181 3.51 -14.45 24.54
CA ASP A 181 4.89 -14.56 25.01
C ASP A 181 5.81 -13.67 24.16
N PHE A 182 5.59 -13.63 22.84
CA PHE A 182 6.31 -12.74 21.95
C PHE A 182 6.13 -11.26 22.35
N PHE A 183 4.89 -10.79 22.53
CA PHE A 183 4.62 -9.40 22.89
C PHE A 183 5.12 -9.07 24.31
N ASN A 184 5.02 -10.00 25.24
CA ASN A 184 5.53 -9.81 26.60
C ASN A 184 7.06 -9.73 26.67
N THR A 185 7.74 -10.40 25.75
CA THR A 185 9.20 -10.35 25.60
C THR A 185 9.63 -9.13 24.79
N ASN A 186 8.90 -8.78 23.75
CA ASN A 186 9.23 -7.71 22.80
C ASN A 186 8.29 -6.51 23.01
N LYS A 187 8.66 -5.59 23.87
CA LYS A 187 7.82 -4.43 24.23
C LYS A 187 7.69 -3.39 23.11
N GLY A 188 6.64 -2.57 23.20
CA GLY A 188 6.40 -1.44 22.30
C GLY A 188 5.86 -1.84 20.91
N TYR A 189 5.20 -2.98 20.83
CA TYR A 189 4.50 -3.39 19.62
C TYR A 189 3.09 -2.82 19.56
N LEU A 190 2.65 -2.54 18.32
CA LEU A 190 1.26 -2.28 17.96
C LEU A 190 0.75 -3.37 17.03
N LEU A 191 -0.41 -3.91 17.34
CA LEU A 191 -1.16 -4.82 16.48
C LEU A 191 -2.32 -4.05 15.84
N ILE A 192 -2.32 -3.94 14.52
CA ILE A 192 -3.38 -3.28 13.74
C ILE A 192 -4.19 -4.35 13.02
N ILE A 193 -5.50 -4.36 13.24
CA ILE A 193 -6.46 -5.25 12.59
C ILE A 193 -7.39 -4.39 11.73
N ASP A 194 -7.18 -4.38 10.43
CA ASP A 194 -8.03 -3.67 9.49
C ASP A 194 -9.15 -4.56 8.94
N GLU A 195 -10.25 -3.97 8.50
CA GLU A 195 -11.46 -4.66 8.03
C GLU A 195 -12.03 -5.64 9.08
N ALA A 196 -11.87 -5.31 10.39
CA ALA A 196 -12.23 -6.19 11.51
C ALA A 196 -13.73 -6.49 11.62
N ASP A 197 -14.58 -5.69 11.01
CA ASP A 197 -16.01 -5.97 10.89
C ASP A 197 -16.30 -7.30 10.16
N LYS A 198 -15.38 -7.77 9.31
CA LYS A 198 -15.44 -9.09 8.67
C LYS A 198 -15.17 -10.26 9.63
N LEU A 199 -14.56 -10.00 10.78
CA LEU A 199 -14.32 -11.03 11.80
C LEU A 199 -15.54 -11.35 12.65
N VAL A 200 -16.52 -10.44 12.69
CA VAL A 200 -17.69 -10.54 13.55
C VAL A 200 -18.89 -11.02 12.77
N SER A 201 -19.51 -12.09 13.19
CA SER A 201 -20.82 -12.50 12.71
C SER A 201 -21.80 -12.67 13.85
N LYS A 202 -23.11 -12.62 13.56
CA LYS A 202 -24.16 -12.87 14.56
C LYS A 202 -24.10 -14.28 15.17
N TYR A 203 -23.40 -15.21 14.54
CA TYR A 203 -23.28 -16.61 14.99
C TYR A 203 -21.97 -16.91 15.72
N THR A 204 -20.92 -16.11 15.52
CA THR A 204 -19.63 -16.38 16.14
C THR A 204 -18.82 -15.11 16.37
N GLN A 205 -18.23 -15.04 17.54
CA GLN A 205 -17.35 -13.95 17.99
C GLN A 205 -15.94 -14.45 18.31
N LYS A 206 -15.67 -15.74 18.02
CA LYS A 206 -14.41 -16.41 18.43
C LYS A 206 -13.16 -15.65 17.98
N LYS A 207 -13.17 -15.07 16.78
CA LYS A 207 -12.01 -14.34 16.25
C LYS A 207 -11.73 -13.06 17.06
N MET A 208 -12.76 -12.31 17.41
CA MET A 208 -12.62 -11.11 18.25
C MET A 208 -12.23 -11.46 19.68
N GLU A 209 -12.73 -12.58 20.22
CA GLU A 209 -12.32 -13.08 21.54
C GLU A 209 -10.85 -13.51 21.57
N ILE A 210 -10.29 -14.00 20.45
CA ILE A 210 -8.86 -14.26 20.31
C ILE A 210 -8.06 -12.95 20.40
N LEU A 211 -8.49 -11.91 19.67
CA LEU A 211 -7.82 -10.59 19.72
C LEU A 211 -7.89 -10.00 21.13
N ARG A 212 -9.07 -10.09 21.77
CA ARG A 212 -9.22 -9.66 23.16
C ARG A 212 -8.29 -10.43 24.09
N ALA A 213 -8.22 -11.72 23.93
CA ALA A 213 -7.38 -12.57 24.78
C ALA A 213 -5.88 -12.31 24.58
N ILE A 214 -5.44 -11.90 23.38
CA ILE A 214 -4.08 -11.43 23.14
C ILE A 214 -3.87 -10.09 23.86
N PHE A 215 -4.75 -9.12 23.64
CA PHE A 215 -4.66 -7.80 24.24
C PHE A 215 -4.68 -7.85 25.78
N ASP A 216 -5.61 -8.61 26.37
CA ASP A 216 -5.78 -8.68 27.83
C ASP A 216 -4.58 -9.30 28.58
N GLN A 217 -3.77 -10.09 27.90
CA GLN A 217 -2.71 -10.89 28.55
C GLN A 217 -1.32 -10.65 27.93
N SER A 218 -1.15 -9.57 27.20
CA SER A 218 0.16 -9.18 26.70
C SER A 218 0.36 -7.67 26.61
N ASP A 219 1.59 -7.24 26.62
CA ASP A 219 1.98 -5.83 26.55
C ASP A 219 2.04 -5.36 25.09
N VAL A 220 0.86 -5.22 24.46
CA VAL A 220 0.72 -4.81 23.06
C VAL A 220 -0.40 -3.76 22.94
N GLY A 221 -0.15 -2.68 22.20
CA GLY A 221 -1.21 -1.80 21.75
C GLY A 221 -2.06 -2.49 20.68
N LEU A 222 -3.35 -2.29 20.67
CA LEU A 222 -4.28 -2.88 19.69
C LEU A 222 -5.11 -1.80 19.03
N VAL A 223 -5.09 -1.74 17.71
CA VAL A 223 -6.00 -0.91 16.90
C VAL A 223 -6.90 -1.81 16.07
N ILE A 224 -8.20 -1.61 16.20
CA ILE A 224 -9.22 -2.33 15.45
C ILE A 224 -9.93 -1.35 14.55
N ALA A 225 -9.87 -1.61 13.24
CA ALA A 225 -10.42 -0.71 12.25
C ALA A 225 -11.44 -1.42 11.35
N GLY A 226 -12.47 -0.71 10.94
CA GLY A 226 -13.51 -1.26 10.07
C GLY A 226 -14.56 -0.25 9.64
N GLU A 227 -15.64 -0.75 9.06
CA GLU A 227 -16.79 0.06 8.67
C GLU A 227 -17.65 0.45 9.89
N PRO A 228 -18.59 1.41 9.77
CA PRO A 228 -19.48 1.84 10.88
C PRO A 228 -20.21 0.73 11.58
N LYS A 229 -20.50 -0.37 10.88
CA LYS A 229 -21.13 -1.57 11.48
C LYS A 229 -20.29 -2.21 12.59
N LEU A 230 -18.95 -2.05 12.55
CA LEU A 230 -18.02 -2.56 13.55
C LEU A 230 -18.35 -2.02 14.95
N GLU A 231 -18.66 -0.73 15.05
CA GLU A 231 -19.00 -0.10 16.32
C GLU A 231 -20.25 -0.75 16.97
N ALA A 232 -21.30 -0.96 16.17
CA ALA A 232 -22.50 -1.62 16.63
C ALA A 232 -22.23 -3.09 17.04
N GLN A 233 -21.38 -3.79 16.27
CA GLN A 233 -20.98 -5.16 16.57
C GLN A 233 -20.19 -5.25 17.88
N ILE A 234 -19.24 -4.34 18.11
CA ILE A 234 -18.46 -4.32 19.35
C ILE A 234 -19.36 -4.02 20.55
N LYS A 235 -20.23 -3.03 20.47
CA LYS A 235 -21.17 -2.68 21.54
C LYS A 235 -22.13 -3.83 21.85
N THR A 236 -22.64 -4.51 20.84
CA THR A 236 -23.67 -5.57 21.02
C THR A 236 -23.06 -6.89 21.46
N TYR A 237 -21.94 -7.30 20.85
CA TYR A 237 -21.40 -8.65 21.02
C TYR A 237 -20.17 -8.72 21.92
N LEU A 238 -19.49 -7.60 22.14
CA LEU A 238 -18.20 -7.52 22.83
C LEU A 238 -18.20 -6.43 23.90
N ALA A 239 -19.24 -6.33 24.71
CA ALA A 239 -19.36 -5.30 25.74
C ALA A 239 -18.11 -5.18 26.64
N ARG A 240 -17.44 -6.32 26.91
CA ARG A 240 -16.18 -6.32 27.69
C ARG A 240 -15.04 -5.63 26.97
N MET A 241 -15.02 -5.69 25.64
CA MET A 241 -14.02 -5.00 24.81
C MET A 241 -14.38 -3.52 24.66
N ALA A 242 -15.68 -3.21 24.50
CA ALA A 242 -16.15 -1.84 24.42
C ALA A 242 -15.78 -1.00 25.65
N ASN A 243 -15.80 -1.60 26.83
CA ASN A 243 -15.43 -0.94 28.10
C ASN A 243 -13.90 -0.71 28.27
N ARG A 244 -13.09 -1.20 27.34
CA ARG A 244 -11.62 -1.06 27.37
C ARG A 244 -11.08 -0.18 26.26
N VAL A 245 -11.96 0.44 25.48
CA VAL A 245 -11.55 1.34 24.41
C VAL A 245 -11.03 2.63 25.00
N ASP A 246 -9.73 2.89 24.81
CA ASP A 246 -9.07 4.10 25.27
C ASP A 246 -9.15 5.21 24.23
N PHE A 247 -9.08 4.84 22.97
CA PHE A 247 -9.05 5.77 21.85
C PHE A 247 -10.09 5.41 20.79
N TYR A 248 -10.87 6.40 20.36
CA TYR A 248 -11.89 6.21 19.33
C TYR A 248 -11.84 7.33 18.31
N VAL A 249 -11.90 6.97 17.03
CA VAL A 249 -12.03 7.91 15.94
C VAL A 249 -13.01 7.42 14.88
N SER A 250 -13.89 8.32 14.45
CA SER A 250 -14.76 8.13 13.28
C SER A 250 -14.36 9.12 12.21
N LEU A 251 -13.96 8.63 11.04
CA LEU A 251 -13.52 9.46 9.93
C LEU A 251 -14.73 10.03 9.18
N LYS A 252 -14.56 11.24 8.69
CA LYS A 252 -15.60 11.97 7.95
C LYS A 252 -15.30 12.10 6.45
N GLY A 253 -14.10 11.68 6.01
CA GLY A 253 -13.58 11.91 4.68
C GLY A 253 -12.90 13.26 4.54
N LEU A 254 -12.41 13.56 3.32
CA LEU A 254 -11.79 14.84 3.04
C LEU A 254 -12.82 15.96 3.18
N ASP A 255 -12.43 17.02 3.88
CA ASP A 255 -13.18 18.26 3.91
C ASP A 255 -13.04 19.00 2.57
N PRO A 256 -14.03 19.76 2.10
CA PRO A 256 -13.91 20.55 0.88
C PRO A 256 -12.65 21.43 0.81
N SER A 257 -12.21 21.96 1.95
CA SER A 257 -10.96 22.75 2.04
C SER A 257 -9.67 21.92 1.87
N GLU A 258 -9.73 20.59 2.05
CA GLU A 258 -8.60 19.69 1.88
C GLU A 258 -8.51 19.11 0.46
N VAL A 259 -9.64 19.17 -0.30
CA VAL A 259 -9.70 18.56 -1.64
C VAL A 259 -8.75 19.25 -2.60
N GLU A 260 -8.64 20.57 -2.56
CA GLU A 260 -7.74 21.36 -3.40
C GLU A 260 -6.29 20.94 -3.17
N GLY A 261 -5.84 20.96 -1.92
CA GLY A 261 -4.49 20.54 -1.56
C GLY A 261 -4.20 19.04 -1.85
N TYR A 262 -5.24 18.20 -1.77
CA TYR A 262 -5.10 16.79 -2.17
C TYR A 262 -4.86 16.66 -3.67
N LEU A 263 -5.59 17.41 -4.50
CA LEU A 263 -5.45 17.37 -5.96
C LEU A 263 -4.14 17.98 -6.46
N GLU A 264 -3.60 19.00 -5.76
CA GLU A 264 -2.30 19.58 -6.09
C GLU A 264 -1.11 18.61 -5.84
N GLY A 265 -1.31 17.62 -4.97
CA GLY A 265 -0.30 16.59 -4.63
C GLY A 265 -0.19 15.43 -5.64
N PHE A 266 -1.10 15.39 -6.64
CA PHE A 266 -1.17 14.36 -7.68
C PHE A 266 -0.92 14.94 -9.06
#